data_1da15120de68bcb347a27133d0599e0a
#
_entry.id   1da15120de68bcb347a27133d0599e0a
#
_cell.length_a   1.000
_cell.length_b   1.000
_cell.length_c   1.000
_cell.angle_alpha   90.00
_cell.angle_beta   90.00
_cell.angle_gamma   90.00
#
_symmetry.space_group_name_H-M   'P 1'
#
loop_
_entity.id
_entity.type
_entity.pdbx_description
1 polymer ?
#
loop_
_entity_poly.entity_id
_entity_poly.type
_entity_poly.pdbx_seq_one_letter_code
_entity_poly.pdbx_strand_id
1 'polypeptide(L)'
;MAEKKFSMIKVVLMISLFFFSCEKNSVNNEDESVLLGCTDSLAINYNINANKSDNSCEYAGCTNSESVNFDNNATVDDGNCIDEEDVPHGYHLFWNDEFNQSTLDTSHWNMEVLWPGAFNNESQSYTNDPDNIFLQNGLLYIRAMKEIPFNPSQPAYTSGRINTKDKVELQYGLWQIRAKLPSGVGTWPAIWMLNSNIDLEGWPFCGEIDIMEHVGYDPDRVFFSIHNEALYGNVHGTEQQGVYELEGLENNFHIFS
;
A
#
# COMPACT_ATOMS: atom_id res chain seq x y z
N MET A 1 17.03 -38.00 -52.63
CA MET A 1 17.64 -38.44 -51.38
C MET A 1 18.93 -37.64 -51.25
N ALA A 2 18.97 -36.63 -50.41
CA ALA A 2 20.15 -35.83 -50.13
C ALA A 2 20.43 -35.91 -48.62
N GLU A 3 21.52 -36.55 -48.30
CA GLU A 3 21.99 -36.72 -46.94
C GLU A 3 22.54 -35.39 -46.42
N LYS A 4 22.00 -34.89 -45.33
CA LYS A 4 22.58 -33.77 -44.54
C LYS A 4 23.64 -34.30 -43.59
N LYS A 5 24.90 -33.97 -43.84
CA LYS A 5 26.03 -34.20 -42.95
C LYS A 5 25.91 -33.22 -41.74
N PHE A 6 25.79 -33.80 -40.55
CA PHE A 6 25.99 -33.06 -39.31
C PHE A 6 27.49 -32.86 -39.02
N SER A 7 27.92 -31.62 -38.92
CA SER A 7 29.29 -31.25 -38.47
C SER A 7 29.30 -31.15 -36.95
N MET A 8 30.01 -32.02 -36.29
CA MET A 8 30.29 -31.91 -34.85
C MET A 8 31.38 -30.89 -34.57
N ILE A 9 31.06 -29.81 -33.92
CA ILE A 9 32.01 -28.85 -33.37
C ILE A 9 32.58 -29.45 -32.07
N LYS A 10 33.86 -29.80 -32.09
CA LYS A 10 34.60 -30.19 -30.87
C LYS A 10 34.99 -28.92 -30.12
N VAL A 11 34.35 -28.70 -28.95
CA VAL A 11 34.83 -27.67 -28.02
C VAL A 11 35.97 -28.25 -27.20
N VAL A 12 37.15 -27.69 -27.36
CA VAL A 12 38.32 -27.99 -26.55
C VAL A 12 38.28 -27.10 -25.32
N LEU A 13 37.97 -27.71 -24.16
CA LEU A 13 38.00 -27.04 -22.88
C LEU A 13 39.44 -26.99 -22.37
N MET A 14 40.08 -25.80 -22.46
CA MET A 14 41.33 -25.56 -21.77
C MET A 14 41.09 -25.31 -20.29
N ILE A 15 41.41 -26.26 -19.44
CA ILE A 15 41.42 -26.06 -17.99
C ILE A 15 42.78 -25.46 -17.63
N SER A 16 42.84 -24.15 -17.37
CA SER A 16 43.97 -23.50 -16.75
C SER A 16 43.88 -23.66 -15.23
N LEU A 17 44.74 -24.49 -14.68
CA LEU A 17 44.96 -24.62 -13.25
C LEU A 17 45.64 -23.35 -12.72
N PHE A 18 44.87 -22.45 -12.11
CA PHE A 18 45.43 -21.38 -11.30
C PHE A 18 45.70 -21.95 -9.89
N PHE A 19 46.96 -22.08 -9.52
CA PHE A 19 47.33 -22.26 -8.12
C PHE A 19 47.11 -20.94 -7.39
N PHE A 20 46.03 -20.81 -6.65
CA PHE A 20 45.88 -19.75 -5.67
C PHE A 20 46.75 -20.08 -4.46
N SER A 21 47.84 -19.33 -4.32
CA SER A 21 48.56 -19.22 -3.05
C SER A 21 47.61 -18.58 -2.05
N CYS A 22 47.27 -19.32 -0.99
CA CYS A 22 46.48 -18.81 0.13
C CYS A 22 47.42 -17.91 0.97
N GLU A 23 47.54 -16.64 0.61
CA GLU A 23 47.99 -15.64 1.58
C GLU A 23 46.91 -15.50 2.64
N LYS A 24 47.31 -15.76 3.89
CA LYS A 24 46.49 -15.39 5.04
C LYS A 24 46.40 -13.87 5.09
N ASN A 25 45.41 -13.32 4.41
CA ASN A 25 44.95 -11.96 4.72
C ASN A 25 44.46 -11.99 6.15
N SER A 26 45.14 -11.31 7.03
CA SER A 26 44.63 -10.89 8.31
C SER A 26 43.34 -10.14 8.00
N VAL A 27 42.22 -10.74 8.36
CA VAL A 27 40.91 -10.05 8.41
C VAL A 27 41.11 -8.93 9.43
N ASN A 28 41.37 -7.73 8.91
CA ASN A 28 41.11 -6.54 9.70
C ASN A 28 39.63 -6.59 10.03
N ASN A 29 39.32 -6.95 11.26
CA ASN A 29 38.03 -6.60 11.84
C ASN A 29 38.02 -5.06 11.83
N GLU A 30 37.46 -4.47 10.77
CA GLU A 30 36.96 -3.11 10.89
C GLU A 30 35.94 -3.20 12.01
N ASP A 31 36.24 -2.54 13.11
CA ASP A 31 35.35 -2.41 14.25
C ASP A 31 34.11 -1.68 13.70
N GLU A 32 33.09 -2.45 13.33
CA GLU A 32 31.87 -1.90 12.78
C GLU A 32 31.33 -0.95 13.84
N SER A 33 31.40 0.34 13.58
CA SER A 33 31.05 1.36 14.56
C SER A 33 29.62 1.12 15.02
N VAL A 34 29.45 0.77 16.30
CA VAL A 34 28.13 0.54 16.88
C VAL A 34 27.40 1.88 16.91
N LEU A 35 26.36 1.99 16.13
CA LEU A 35 25.44 3.13 16.17
C LEU A 35 24.17 2.70 16.91
N LEU A 36 23.99 3.26 18.10
CA LEU A 36 22.83 3.02 18.95
C LEU A 36 21.63 3.85 18.49
N GLY A 37 20.43 3.30 18.65
CA GLY A 37 19.16 3.95 18.37
C GLY A 37 18.01 2.96 18.28
N CYS A 38 16.82 3.44 18.01
CA CYS A 38 15.67 2.58 17.73
C CYS A 38 15.86 1.86 16.40
N THR A 39 15.81 0.53 16.43
CA THR A 39 15.96 -0.34 15.25
C THR A 39 14.64 -0.93 14.75
N ASP A 40 13.52 -0.58 15.40
CA ASP A 40 12.18 -1.03 14.98
C ASP A 40 11.57 -0.03 14.01
N SER A 41 11.29 -0.48 12.79
CA SER A 41 10.72 0.37 11.73
C SER A 41 9.27 0.80 12.00
N LEU A 42 8.59 0.20 12.96
CA LEU A 42 7.25 0.63 13.39
C LEU A 42 7.29 1.78 14.40
N ALA A 43 8.45 2.03 15.03
CA ALA A 43 8.59 3.13 15.97
C ALA A 43 8.66 4.49 15.26
N ILE A 44 8.09 5.52 15.88
CA ILE A 44 8.08 6.88 15.31
C ILE A 44 9.48 7.53 15.27
N ASN A 45 10.39 7.06 16.13
CA ASN A 45 11.78 7.49 16.19
C ASN A 45 12.76 6.47 15.61
N TYR A 46 12.29 5.62 14.67
CA TYR A 46 13.14 4.66 13.97
C TYR A 46 14.37 5.32 13.34
N ASN A 47 15.53 4.76 13.62
CA ASN A 47 16.79 5.21 13.04
C ASN A 47 17.35 4.17 12.07
N ILE A 48 17.18 4.39 10.77
CA ILE A 48 17.65 3.49 9.70
C ILE A 48 19.16 3.22 9.76
N ASN A 49 19.95 4.11 10.37
CA ASN A 49 21.39 3.94 10.50
C ASN A 49 21.80 3.19 11.78
N ALA A 50 20.88 2.99 12.73
CA ALA A 50 21.18 2.23 13.94
C ALA A 50 21.37 0.75 13.61
N ASN A 51 22.48 0.17 14.07
CA ASN A 51 22.77 -1.25 13.93
C ASN A 51 22.65 -2.01 15.27
N LYS A 52 22.30 -1.30 16.34
CA LYS A 52 22.04 -1.89 17.65
C LYS A 52 21.01 -1.08 18.41
N SER A 53 19.96 -1.77 18.89
CA SER A 53 18.92 -1.13 19.71
C SER A 53 19.49 -0.64 21.06
N ASP A 54 19.08 0.54 21.44
CA ASP A 54 19.29 1.14 22.77
C ASP A 54 18.02 1.15 23.64
N ASN A 55 16.95 0.51 23.16
CA ASN A 55 15.61 0.48 23.75
C ASN A 55 14.93 1.87 23.83
N SER A 56 15.29 2.79 22.96
CA SER A 56 14.70 4.13 22.88
C SER A 56 13.49 4.20 21.96
N CYS A 57 12.99 3.06 21.43
CA CYS A 57 11.87 3.06 20.53
C CYS A 57 10.62 3.68 21.17
N GLU A 58 10.00 4.59 20.43
CA GLU A 58 8.75 5.25 20.79
C GLU A 58 7.65 4.84 19.82
N TYR A 59 6.50 4.47 20.37
CA TYR A 59 5.34 4.04 19.60
C TYR A 59 4.19 5.01 19.87
N ALA A 60 3.66 5.61 18.82
CA ALA A 60 2.49 6.47 18.91
C ALA A 60 1.21 5.64 18.89
N GLY A 61 0.24 6.04 19.69
CA GLY A 61 -1.07 5.41 19.79
C GLY A 61 -1.83 5.98 20.97
N CYS A 62 -3.06 5.55 21.17
CA CYS A 62 -3.85 5.97 22.31
C CYS A 62 -3.29 5.39 23.61
N THR A 63 -2.85 6.24 24.52
CA THR A 63 -2.32 5.85 25.85
C THR A 63 -3.36 5.89 26.97
N ASN A 64 -4.59 6.32 26.68
CA ASN A 64 -5.68 6.35 27.65
C ASN A 64 -6.34 4.96 27.75
N SER A 65 -6.17 4.29 28.91
CA SER A 65 -6.70 2.95 29.15
C SER A 65 -8.23 2.86 29.19
N GLU A 66 -8.93 3.99 29.21
CA GLU A 66 -10.41 4.04 29.18
C GLU A 66 -10.96 4.17 27.76
N SER A 67 -10.12 4.48 26.79
CA SER A 67 -10.50 4.60 25.37
C SER A 67 -10.61 3.25 24.70
N VAL A 68 -11.52 3.12 23.70
CA VAL A 68 -11.83 1.86 23.02
C VAL A 68 -10.72 1.39 22.10
N ASN A 69 -9.82 2.30 21.68
CA ASN A 69 -8.64 2.02 20.88
C ASN A 69 -7.34 2.13 21.69
N PHE A 70 -7.39 1.92 23.01
CA PHE A 70 -6.21 1.89 23.85
C PHE A 70 -5.16 0.92 23.31
N ASP A 71 -3.96 1.40 23.08
CA ASP A 71 -2.82 0.58 22.67
C ASP A 71 -1.84 0.41 23.84
N ASN A 72 -1.77 -0.81 24.37
CA ASN A 72 -0.85 -1.15 25.46
C ASN A 72 0.64 -1.03 25.08
N ASN A 73 0.96 -0.97 23.78
CA ASN A 73 2.33 -0.80 23.31
C ASN A 73 2.68 0.67 23.07
N ALA A 74 1.68 1.56 23.00
CA ALA A 74 1.93 2.98 22.83
C ALA A 74 2.74 3.56 24.00
N THR A 75 3.78 4.31 23.66
CA THR A 75 4.62 5.04 24.63
C THR A 75 4.43 6.55 24.53
N VAL A 76 3.80 7.01 23.44
CA VAL A 76 3.50 8.42 23.16
C VAL A 76 2.04 8.50 22.71
N ASP A 77 1.27 9.38 23.37
CA ASP A 77 -0.10 9.66 22.97
C ASP A 77 -0.12 10.37 21.61
N ASP A 78 -0.90 9.83 20.68
CA ASP A 78 -1.04 10.35 19.32
C ASP A 78 -2.19 11.35 19.18
N GLY A 79 -3.00 11.54 20.24
CA GLY A 79 -4.16 12.40 20.25
C GLY A 79 -5.38 11.86 19.53
N ASN A 80 -5.36 10.58 19.15
CA ASN A 80 -6.47 9.92 18.42
C ASN A 80 -7.22 8.90 19.29
N CYS A 81 -7.21 9.09 20.62
CA CYS A 81 -8.02 8.26 21.50
C CYS A 81 -9.51 8.38 21.14
N ILE A 82 -10.18 7.25 21.04
CA ILE A 82 -11.60 7.15 20.72
C ILE A 82 -12.33 6.77 22.00
N ASP A 83 -13.22 7.64 22.48
CA ASP A 83 -14.04 7.34 23.63
C ASP A 83 -15.28 6.50 23.22
N GLU A 84 -15.86 5.75 24.15
CA GLU A 84 -17.02 4.88 23.83
C GLU A 84 -18.22 5.67 23.29
N GLU A 85 -18.34 6.94 23.66
CA GLU A 85 -19.38 7.85 23.17
C GLU A 85 -19.21 8.26 21.70
N ASP A 86 -17.98 8.15 21.17
CA ASP A 86 -17.65 8.44 19.77
C ASP A 86 -17.91 7.23 18.85
N VAL A 87 -18.06 6.03 19.42
CA VAL A 87 -18.41 4.83 18.66
C VAL A 87 -19.91 4.85 18.37
N PRO A 88 -20.34 4.71 17.10
CA PRO A 88 -21.76 4.70 16.75
C PRO A 88 -22.52 3.64 17.54
N HIS A 89 -23.70 4.01 18.04
CA HIS A 89 -24.52 3.14 18.88
C HIS A 89 -24.78 1.77 18.22
N GLY A 90 -24.47 0.69 18.95
CA GLY A 90 -24.62 -0.69 18.48
C GLY A 90 -23.39 -1.26 17.75
N TYR A 91 -22.32 -0.50 17.67
CA TYR A 91 -21.05 -0.95 17.15
C TYR A 91 -20.02 -1.09 18.27
N HIS A 92 -18.96 -1.85 17.98
CA HIS A 92 -17.73 -1.92 18.76
C HIS A 92 -16.55 -1.77 17.83
N LEU A 93 -15.51 -1.05 18.26
CA LEU A 93 -14.29 -0.95 17.49
C LEU A 93 -13.68 -2.35 17.35
N PHE A 94 -13.46 -2.79 16.12
CA PHE A 94 -12.85 -4.07 15.82
C PHE A 94 -11.38 -3.90 15.38
N TRP A 95 -11.12 -2.92 14.54
CA TRP A 95 -9.78 -2.63 14.01
C TRP A 95 -9.70 -1.17 13.57
N ASN A 96 -8.54 -0.57 13.75
CA ASN A 96 -8.19 0.75 13.25
C ASN A 96 -6.72 0.81 12.86
N ASP A 97 -6.37 1.77 12.02
CA ASP A 97 -4.99 2.16 11.73
C ASP A 97 -4.94 3.69 11.55
N GLU A 98 -4.24 4.34 12.44
CA GLU A 98 -4.08 5.80 12.47
C GLU A 98 -2.79 6.26 11.76
N PHE A 99 -2.04 5.31 11.17
CA PHE A 99 -0.82 5.56 10.38
C PHE A 99 0.26 6.37 11.11
N ASN A 100 0.39 6.16 12.40
CA ASN A 100 1.32 6.89 13.26
C ASN A 100 2.75 6.34 13.24
N GLN A 101 2.93 5.14 12.70
CA GLN A 101 4.23 4.47 12.58
C GLN A 101 5.14 5.22 11.60
N SER A 102 6.43 4.90 11.58
CA SER A 102 7.38 5.46 10.61
C SER A 102 7.27 4.82 9.22
N THR A 103 6.74 3.60 9.14
CA THR A 103 6.52 2.84 7.91
C THR A 103 5.17 2.12 7.96
N LEU A 104 4.60 1.83 6.79
CA LEU A 104 3.35 1.07 6.70
C LEU A 104 3.49 -0.29 7.37
N ASP A 105 2.56 -0.64 8.25
CA ASP A 105 2.54 -1.94 8.93
C ASP A 105 2.20 -3.06 7.94
N THR A 106 3.21 -3.79 7.53
CA THR A 106 3.08 -4.90 6.59
C THR A 106 2.44 -6.15 7.20
N SER A 107 2.13 -6.18 8.50
CA SER A 107 1.30 -7.23 9.09
C SER A 107 -0.18 -7.04 8.76
N HIS A 108 -0.62 -5.83 8.49
CA HIS A 108 -1.99 -5.47 8.13
C HIS A 108 -2.15 -5.12 6.65
N TRP A 109 -1.12 -4.57 6.02
CA TRP A 109 -1.19 -4.04 4.66
C TRP A 109 -0.29 -4.78 3.68
N ASN A 110 -0.77 -5.00 2.48
CA ASN A 110 0.01 -5.37 1.30
C ASN A 110 0.19 -4.14 0.41
N MET A 111 1.37 -3.95 -0.14
CA MET A 111 1.64 -2.98 -1.21
C MET A 111 1.70 -3.73 -2.54
N GLU A 112 0.82 -3.40 -3.47
CA GLU A 112 0.78 -4.07 -4.77
C GLU A 112 1.81 -3.49 -5.74
N VAL A 113 2.49 -4.36 -6.47
CA VAL A 113 3.44 -3.98 -7.54
C VAL A 113 2.92 -4.51 -8.85
N LEU A 114 2.45 -3.61 -9.73
CA LEU A 114 1.75 -3.95 -10.96
C LEU A 114 2.23 -3.06 -12.12
N TRP A 115 2.22 -3.63 -13.32
CA TRP A 115 2.55 -2.89 -14.55
C TRP A 115 1.39 -2.00 -15.02
N PRO A 116 1.67 -1.00 -15.90
CA PRO A 116 0.62 -0.16 -16.46
C PRO A 116 -0.40 -0.99 -17.25
N GLY A 117 -1.69 -0.65 -17.08
CA GLY A 117 -2.77 -1.36 -17.75
C GLY A 117 -3.11 -2.73 -17.17
N ALA A 118 -2.61 -3.05 -15.97
CA ALA A 118 -3.00 -4.29 -15.26
C ALA A 118 -4.51 -4.36 -15.02
N PHE A 119 -5.12 -3.22 -14.74
CA PHE A 119 -6.56 -3.06 -14.59
C PHE A 119 -7.04 -1.83 -15.37
N ASN A 120 -8.28 -1.82 -15.84
CA ASN A 120 -9.03 -0.69 -16.40
C ASN A 120 -8.28 0.18 -17.45
N ASN A 121 -7.24 -0.36 -18.10
CA ASN A 121 -6.32 0.41 -18.97
C ASN A 121 -5.66 1.62 -18.27
N GLU A 122 -5.47 1.54 -16.97
CA GLU A 122 -4.81 2.57 -16.19
C GLU A 122 -3.38 2.81 -16.66
N SER A 123 -2.96 4.08 -16.69
CA SER A 123 -1.66 4.45 -17.28
C SER A 123 -0.48 4.30 -16.33
N GLN A 124 -0.72 4.19 -15.01
CA GLN A 124 0.34 4.09 -14.01
C GLN A 124 0.77 2.65 -13.75
N SER A 125 2.02 2.50 -13.32
CA SER A 125 2.48 1.34 -12.56
C SER A 125 2.13 1.54 -11.10
N TYR A 126 1.73 0.50 -10.41
CA TYR A 126 1.69 0.51 -8.94
C TYR A 126 3.02 0.01 -8.40
N THR A 127 3.55 0.69 -7.41
CA THR A 127 4.86 0.39 -6.82
C THR A 127 4.78 0.39 -5.30
N ASN A 128 5.77 -0.22 -4.66
CA ASN A 128 6.02 -0.13 -3.22
C ASN A 128 7.13 0.88 -2.90
N ASP A 129 7.41 1.80 -3.82
CA ASP A 129 8.41 2.85 -3.63
C ASP A 129 7.95 3.82 -2.54
N PRO A 130 8.82 4.23 -1.61
CA PRO A 130 8.50 5.21 -0.57
C PRO A 130 8.12 6.59 -1.14
N ASP A 131 8.39 6.85 -2.40
CA ASP A 131 7.86 8.03 -3.07
C ASP A 131 6.38 7.93 -3.46
N ASN A 132 5.85 6.71 -3.59
CA ASN A 132 4.43 6.47 -3.89
C ASN A 132 3.59 6.14 -2.65
N ILE A 133 4.16 5.43 -1.66
CA ILE A 133 3.46 5.03 -0.43
C ILE A 133 4.34 5.36 0.77
N PHE A 134 3.92 6.27 1.61
CA PHE A 134 4.67 6.65 2.80
C PHE A 134 3.77 7.19 3.91
N LEU A 135 4.28 7.13 5.15
CA LEU A 135 3.64 7.71 6.33
C LEU A 135 4.35 9.00 6.71
N GLN A 136 3.61 10.02 7.04
CA GLN A 136 4.15 11.28 7.53
C GLN A 136 3.11 12.02 8.38
N ASN A 137 3.51 12.44 9.57
CA ASN A 137 2.67 13.21 10.51
C ASN A 137 1.31 12.55 10.81
N GLY A 138 1.29 11.24 11.05
CA GLY A 138 0.07 10.49 11.33
C GLY A 138 -0.88 10.38 10.14
N LEU A 139 -0.34 10.40 8.93
CA LEU A 139 -1.11 10.26 7.70
C LEU A 139 -0.45 9.29 6.74
N LEU A 140 -1.26 8.46 6.11
CA LEU A 140 -0.88 7.68 4.94
C LEU A 140 -0.97 8.56 3.69
N TYR A 141 0.11 8.59 2.93
CA TYR A 141 0.15 9.22 1.60
C TYR A 141 0.22 8.14 0.52
N ILE A 142 -0.73 8.19 -0.41
CA ILE A 142 -0.68 7.45 -1.66
C ILE A 142 -0.53 8.50 -2.77
N ARG A 143 0.65 8.55 -3.39
CA ARG A 143 1.01 9.62 -4.32
C ARG A 143 1.19 9.10 -5.73
N ALA A 144 0.44 9.68 -6.66
CA ALA A 144 0.67 9.50 -8.08
C ALA A 144 1.76 10.46 -8.56
N MET A 145 2.71 9.96 -9.34
CA MET A 145 3.84 10.71 -9.87
C MET A 145 3.96 10.54 -11.38
N LYS A 146 4.41 11.60 -12.03
CA LYS A 146 4.82 11.53 -13.42
C LYS A 146 6.31 11.31 -13.49
N GLU A 147 6.71 10.21 -14.09
CA GLU A 147 8.09 9.81 -14.25
C GLU A 147 8.68 10.29 -15.58
N ILE A 148 10.02 10.28 -15.66
CA ILE A 148 10.73 10.44 -16.94
C ILE A 148 10.68 9.09 -17.64
N PRO A 149 9.94 8.94 -18.76
CA PRO A 149 9.81 7.64 -19.40
C PRO A 149 11.13 7.19 -20.02
N PHE A 150 11.48 5.93 -19.83
CA PHE A 150 12.59 5.31 -20.57
C PHE A 150 12.34 5.31 -22.09
N ASN A 151 11.08 5.16 -22.50
CA ASN A 151 10.65 5.31 -23.88
C ASN A 151 9.73 6.55 -24.00
N PRO A 152 10.13 7.61 -24.73
CA PRO A 152 9.33 8.84 -24.86
C PRO A 152 7.92 8.64 -25.45
N SER A 153 7.64 7.52 -26.09
CA SER A 153 6.33 7.20 -26.65
C SER A 153 5.37 6.54 -25.63
N GLN A 154 5.83 6.27 -24.40
CA GLN A 154 5.01 5.70 -23.34
C GLN A 154 4.97 6.67 -22.16
N PRO A 155 3.77 7.12 -21.72
CA PRO A 155 3.66 7.87 -20.48
C PRO A 155 4.15 6.99 -19.34
N ALA A 156 5.02 7.55 -18.50
CA ALA A 156 5.45 6.88 -17.29
C ALA A 156 4.80 7.58 -16.11
N TYR A 157 3.92 6.88 -15.46
CA TYR A 157 3.32 7.28 -14.19
C TYR A 157 3.52 6.16 -13.19
N THR A 158 3.72 6.53 -11.93
CA THR A 158 3.72 5.62 -10.80
C THR A 158 2.67 6.05 -9.79
N SER A 159 2.15 5.11 -9.01
CA SER A 159 1.20 5.36 -7.93
C SER A 159 1.30 4.24 -6.89
N GLY A 160 0.58 4.38 -5.78
CA GLY A 160 0.44 3.36 -4.76
C GLY A 160 -0.93 2.69 -4.81
N ARG A 161 -0.95 1.40 -4.45
CA ARG A 161 -2.15 0.61 -4.20
C ARG A 161 -1.88 -0.35 -3.05
N ILE A 162 -2.70 -0.26 -2.01
CA ILE A 162 -2.57 -1.11 -0.83
C ILE A 162 -3.87 -1.86 -0.56
N ASN A 163 -3.79 -3.00 0.07
CA ASN A 163 -4.94 -3.77 0.51
C ASN A 163 -4.62 -4.61 1.76
N THR A 164 -5.67 -5.13 2.38
CA THR A 164 -5.58 -5.95 3.59
C THR A 164 -5.81 -7.44 3.32
N LYS A 165 -5.75 -7.89 2.08
CA LYS A 165 -6.01 -9.28 1.68
C LYS A 165 -5.17 -10.26 2.49
N ASP A 166 -5.79 -11.33 3.00
CA ASP A 166 -5.19 -12.38 3.83
C ASP A 166 -4.62 -11.87 5.18
N LYS A 167 -5.00 -10.65 5.60
CA LYS A 167 -4.50 -10.01 6.84
C LYS A 167 -5.64 -9.49 7.72
N VAL A 168 -6.42 -8.55 7.21
CA VAL A 168 -7.61 -8.01 7.89
C VAL A 168 -8.80 -8.15 6.96
N GLU A 169 -9.71 -9.06 7.31
CA GLU A 169 -10.89 -9.37 6.52
C GLU A 169 -12.13 -9.31 7.40
N LEU A 170 -13.17 -8.64 6.92
CA LEU A 170 -14.43 -8.46 7.62
C LEU A 170 -15.59 -8.68 6.66
N GLN A 171 -16.62 -9.38 7.12
CA GLN A 171 -17.83 -9.62 6.33
C GLN A 171 -18.91 -8.57 6.57
N TYR A 172 -19.01 -8.05 7.77
CA TYR A 172 -20.03 -7.09 8.19
C TYR A 172 -19.39 -5.99 9.03
N GLY A 173 -20.01 -4.84 9.09
CA GLY A 173 -19.60 -3.76 9.96
C GLY A 173 -19.78 -2.39 9.34
N LEU A 174 -19.38 -1.39 10.08
CA LEU A 174 -19.26 -0.02 9.63
C LEU A 174 -17.78 0.28 9.36
N TRP A 175 -17.47 0.70 8.16
CA TRP A 175 -16.16 1.17 7.75
C TRP A 175 -16.18 2.68 7.68
N GLN A 176 -15.20 3.31 8.29
CA GLN A 176 -15.04 4.76 8.25
C GLN A 176 -13.60 5.09 7.91
N ILE A 177 -13.41 5.79 6.80
CA ILE A 177 -12.10 6.18 6.32
C ILE A 177 -12.06 7.69 6.17
N ARG A 178 -11.18 8.35 6.95
CA ARG A 178 -10.93 9.78 6.85
C ARG A 178 -9.88 10.05 5.79
N ALA A 179 -10.28 10.63 4.67
CA ALA A 179 -9.39 10.90 3.56
C ALA A 179 -9.56 12.31 2.99
N LYS A 180 -8.48 12.80 2.37
CA LYS A 180 -8.47 13.98 1.52
C LYS A 180 -8.06 13.52 0.12
N LEU A 181 -8.87 13.88 -0.88
CA LEU A 181 -8.72 13.38 -2.24
C LEU A 181 -7.70 14.20 -3.04
N PRO A 182 -7.02 13.61 -4.03
CA PRO A 182 -6.11 14.34 -4.91
C PRO A 182 -6.89 15.22 -5.88
N SER A 183 -6.27 16.31 -6.30
CA SER A 183 -6.78 17.19 -7.35
C SER A 183 -6.16 16.89 -8.70
N GLY A 184 -6.84 17.30 -9.76
CA GLY A 184 -6.32 17.36 -11.12
C GLY A 184 -6.89 16.31 -12.06
N VAL A 185 -7.08 16.74 -13.32
CA VAL A 185 -7.60 15.88 -14.39
C VAL A 185 -6.70 14.67 -14.62
N GLY A 186 -7.30 13.50 -14.57
CA GLY A 186 -6.61 12.21 -14.74
C GLY A 186 -6.37 11.46 -13.41
N THR A 187 -6.68 12.07 -12.25
CA THR A 187 -6.70 11.33 -10.98
C THR A 187 -7.99 10.53 -10.83
N TRP A 188 -7.86 9.35 -10.23
CA TRP A 188 -8.98 8.45 -9.92
C TRP A 188 -8.67 7.69 -8.62
N PRO A 189 -8.79 8.34 -7.46
CA PRO A 189 -8.67 7.67 -6.18
C PRO A 189 -9.90 6.83 -5.88
N ALA A 190 -9.70 5.71 -5.19
CA ALA A 190 -10.77 4.83 -4.74
C ALA A 190 -10.51 4.27 -3.35
N ILE A 191 -11.58 4.11 -2.57
CA ILE A 191 -11.65 3.36 -1.32
C ILE A 191 -12.73 2.30 -1.54
N TRP A 192 -12.34 1.03 -1.52
CA TRP A 192 -13.19 -0.04 -2.01
C TRP A 192 -12.87 -1.38 -1.37
N MET A 193 -13.73 -2.36 -1.57
CA MET A 193 -13.67 -3.68 -0.97
C MET A 193 -13.90 -4.75 -2.03
N LEU A 194 -13.11 -5.83 -1.97
CA LEU A 194 -13.35 -7.06 -2.68
C LEU A 194 -13.56 -8.22 -1.71
N ASN A 195 -14.32 -9.21 -2.14
CA ASN A 195 -14.45 -10.43 -1.38
C ASN A 195 -13.11 -11.19 -1.34
N SER A 196 -12.78 -11.80 -0.20
CA SER A 196 -11.55 -12.56 0.03
C SER A 196 -11.40 -13.77 -0.90
N ASN A 197 -12.50 -14.28 -1.48
CA ASN A 197 -12.46 -15.37 -2.45
C ASN A 197 -12.22 -14.93 -3.91
N ILE A 198 -11.75 -13.71 -4.15
CA ILE A 198 -11.46 -13.15 -5.48
C ILE A 198 -10.63 -14.08 -6.35
N ASP A 199 -9.67 -14.80 -5.77
CA ASP A 199 -8.79 -15.72 -6.51
C ASP A 199 -9.52 -16.99 -6.99
N LEU A 200 -10.65 -17.34 -6.39
CA LEU A 200 -11.46 -18.50 -6.74
C LEU A 200 -12.58 -18.15 -7.72
N GLU A 201 -13.29 -17.08 -7.44
CA GLU A 201 -14.48 -16.69 -8.20
C GLU A 201 -14.16 -15.66 -9.29
N GLY A 202 -13.15 -14.83 -9.10
CA GLY A 202 -12.81 -13.77 -10.02
C GLY A 202 -13.82 -12.61 -10.00
N TRP A 203 -13.41 -11.48 -10.58
CA TRP A 203 -14.30 -10.34 -10.77
C TRP A 203 -15.16 -10.54 -12.03
N PRO A 204 -16.45 -10.13 -12.03
CA PRO A 204 -17.20 -9.48 -10.95
C PRO A 204 -17.97 -10.45 -10.02
N PHE A 205 -17.76 -11.77 -10.16
CA PHE A 205 -18.53 -12.79 -9.43
C PHE A 205 -18.28 -12.76 -7.93
N CYS A 206 -17.07 -12.41 -7.50
CA CYS A 206 -16.74 -12.25 -6.09
C CYS A 206 -17.48 -11.09 -5.41
N GLY A 207 -17.96 -10.11 -6.19
CA GLY A 207 -18.53 -8.87 -5.68
C GLY A 207 -17.48 -7.81 -5.36
N GLU A 208 -17.89 -6.53 -5.46
CA GLU A 208 -17.10 -5.35 -5.15
C GLU A 208 -18.00 -4.28 -4.54
N ILE A 209 -17.51 -3.55 -3.57
CA ILE A 209 -18.20 -2.41 -2.97
C ILE A 209 -17.22 -1.23 -3.00
N ASP A 210 -17.59 -0.18 -3.73
CA ASP A 210 -16.84 1.06 -3.75
C ASP A 210 -17.43 2.02 -2.73
N ILE A 211 -16.71 2.19 -1.62
CA ILE A 211 -17.09 3.12 -0.55
C ILE A 211 -16.93 4.56 -1.05
N MET A 212 -15.92 4.80 -1.89
CA MET A 212 -15.64 6.09 -2.49
C MET A 212 -14.85 5.91 -3.77
N GLU A 213 -15.32 6.49 -4.85
CA GLU A 213 -14.57 6.79 -6.04
C GLU A 213 -14.68 8.28 -6.39
N HIS A 214 -13.61 8.85 -6.91
CA HIS A 214 -13.58 10.24 -7.35
C HIS A 214 -12.76 10.37 -8.63
N VAL A 215 -13.16 11.31 -9.50
CA VAL A 215 -12.43 11.61 -10.74
C VAL A 215 -12.08 13.07 -10.79
N GLY A 216 -10.80 13.38 -10.94
CA GLY A 216 -10.30 14.76 -10.86
C GLY A 216 -10.74 15.72 -11.97
N TYR A 217 -11.52 15.27 -12.96
CA TYR A 217 -12.19 16.15 -13.92
C TYR A 217 -13.58 16.61 -13.44
N ASP A 218 -14.09 16.05 -12.34
CA ASP A 218 -15.38 16.38 -11.72
C ASP A 218 -15.16 16.53 -10.19
N PRO A 219 -14.55 17.66 -9.76
CA PRO A 219 -13.93 17.77 -8.43
C PRO A 219 -14.92 17.80 -7.26
N ASP A 220 -16.20 18.03 -7.52
CA ASP A 220 -17.21 18.15 -6.46
C ASP A 220 -18.12 16.92 -6.37
N ARG A 221 -17.72 15.78 -6.97
CA ARG A 221 -18.50 14.54 -6.96
C ARG A 221 -17.75 13.35 -6.43
N VAL A 222 -18.47 12.55 -5.64
CA VAL A 222 -18.07 11.24 -5.15
C VAL A 222 -19.08 10.22 -5.65
N PHE A 223 -18.56 9.08 -6.08
CA PHE A 223 -19.34 7.96 -6.58
C PHE A 223 -19.25 6.79 -5.59
N PHE A 224 -20.34 6.05 -5.46
CA PHE A 224 -20.44 4.82 -4.69
C PHE A 224 -20.99 3.75 -5.62
N SER A 225 -20.39 2.57 -5.65
CA SER A 225 -20.81 1.53 -6.56
C SER A 225 -20.87 0.16 -5.88
N ILE A 226 -21.70 -0.71 -6.41
CA ILE A 226 -21.70 -2.13 -6.06
C ILE A 226 -21.65 -2.90 -7.38
N HIS A 227 -20.64 -3.77 -7.52
CA HIS A 227 -20.48 -4.66 -8.65
C HIS A 227 -20.70 -6.12 -8.23
N ASN A 228 -21.39 -6.88 -9.05
CA ASN A 228 -21.60 -8.31 -8.87
C ASN A 228 -21.93 -8.97 -10.23
N GLU A 229 -22.17 -10.27 -10.24
CA GLU A 229 -22.46 -11.03 -11.48
C GLU A 229 -23.61 -10.42 -12.33
N ALA A 230 -24.64 -9.87 -11.67
CA ALA A 230 -25.80 -9.30 -12.36
C ALA A 230 -25.63 -7.84 -12.74
N LEU A 231 -24.78 -7.11 -12.01
CA LEU A 231 -24.63 -5.66 -12.06
C LEU A 231 -23.14 -5.31 -12.04
N TYR A 232 -22.53 -5.10 -13.20
CA TYR A 232 -21.12 -4.72 -13.29
C TYR A 232 -20.82 -3.92 -14.57
N GLY A 233 -19.83 -3.03 -14.46
CA GLY A 233 -19.32 -2.24 -15.59
C GLY A 233 -20.37 -1.31 -16.21
N ASN A 234 -20.07 -0.80 -17.39
CA ASN A 234 -20.88 0.18 -18.13
C ASN A 234 -22.04 -0.46 -18.92
N VAL A 235 -22.72 -1.45 -18.39
CA VAL A 235 -23.95 -1.95 -19.00
C VAL A 235 -25.06 -1.01 -18.58
N HIS A 236 -25.42 -0.07 -19.45
CA HIS A 236 -26.44 0.93 -19.20
C HIS A 236 -27.70 0.34 -18.55
N GLY A 237 -28.05 0.83 -17.37
CA GLY A 237 -29.24 0.44 -16.60
C GLY A 237 -29.01 -0.72 -15.62
N THR A 238 -27.79 -1.18 -15.43
CA THR A 238 -27.42 -2.21 -14.43
C THR A 238 -26.47 -1.70 -13.35
N GLU A 239 -26.05 -0.44 -13.42
CA GLU A 239 -25.17 0.17 -12.43
C GLU A 239 -25.94 0.41 -11.13
N GLN A 240 -25.48 -0.19 -10.03
CA GLN A 240 -25.87 0.23 -8.69
C GLN A 240 -24.86 1.30 -8.24
N GLN A 241 -25.03 2.50 -8.77
CA GLN A 241 -24.18 3.65 -8.48
C GLN A 241 -24.98 4.75 -7.81
N GLY A 242 -24.45 5.28 -6.71
CA GLY A 242 -24.88 6.53 -6.09
C GLY A 242 -23.89 7.63 -6.40
N VAL A 243 -24.36 8.87 -6.42
CA VAL A 243 -23.54 10.08 -6.59
C VAL A 243 -23.87 11.04 -5.49
N TYR A 244 -22.84 11.61 -4.88
CA TYR A 244 -22.98 12.67 -3.89
C TYR A 244 -22.16 13.89 -4.29
N GLU A 245 -22.78 15.08 -4.22
CA GLU A 245 -22.11 16.34 -4.49
C GLU A 245 -21.61 16.93 -3.17
N LEU A 246 -20.32 17.19 -3.09
CA LEU A 246 -19.64 17.75 -1.93
C LEU A 246 -18.51 18.67 -2.35
N GLU A 247 -18.68 19.95 -2.13
CA GLU A 247 -17.65 20.94 -2.44
C GLU A 247 -16.40 20.77 -1.55
N GLY A 248 -15.25 20.94 -2.14
CA GLY A 248 -13.98 20.99 -1.43
C GLY A 248 -13.38 19.63 -1.06
N LEU A 249 -13.77 18.57 -1.72
CA LEU A 249 -13.22 17.20 -1.55
C LEU A 249 -11.68 17.16 -1.63
N GLU A 250 -11.10 17.97 -2.49
CA GLU A 250 -9.66 18.03 -2.72
C GLU A 250 -8.93 18.94 -1.70
N ASN A 251 -9.66 19.73 -0.92
CA ASN A 251 -9.09 20.73 -0.02
C ASN A 251 -9.13 20.31 1.45
N ASN A 252 -10.09 19.49 1.82
CA ASN A 252 -10.37 19.10 3.20
C ASN A 252 -10.37 17.58 3.35
N PHE A 253 -10.21 17.11 4.60
CA PHE A 253 -10.48 15.73 4.96
C PHE A 253 -11.97 15.52 5.16
N HIS A 254 -12.49 14.42 4.65
CA HIS A 254 -13.85 13.94 4.81
C HIS A 254 -13.84 12.50 5.30
N ILE A 255 -14.92 12.08 5.95
CA ILE A 255 -15.12 10.68 6.35
C ILE A 255 -16.02 10.01 5.32
N PHE A 256 -15.53 8.93 4.75
CA PHE A 256 -16.27 8.05 3.84
C PHE A 256 -16.63 6.76 4.57
N SER A 257 -17.90 6.32 4.45
CA SER A 257 -18.42 5.15 5.16
C SER A 257 -19.53 4.44 4.38
#